data_e1f6140c8408507a5ff2b56ba0775c1b
#
_entry.id   e1f6140c8408507a5ff2b56ba0775c1b
#
_cell.length_a   1.000
_cell.length_b   1.000
_cell.length_c   1.000
_cell.angle_alpha   90.00
_cell.angle_beta   90.00
_cell.angle_gamma   90.00
#
_symmetry.space_group_name_H-M   'P 1'
#
loop_
_entity.id
_entity.type
_entity.pdbx_description
1 polymer ?
#
loop_
_entity_poly.entity_id
_entity_poly.type
_entity_poly.pdbx_seq_one_letter_code
_entity_poly.pdbx_strand_id
1 'polypeptide(L)'
;MNCRDLLSFQYANQFKLLAGENGLGNEIGWVHCMDSLDFIDCLKGGELVITSAFREGDEERLCKLAENLMERKAAGLVVVSYKDLTEMAASLVFRCNELDFPLFEMAATTRIMDISKCICTSIIKQQKKIDDQERLLLELIHGVRLSDKRLQKLNEIGITSDKTWQIVCIQLRLLEKNTPVRDPQSSDFHHNRLSEDYIVRVKNFVQRYLERNGPLGILFSEEENIFWITEVPAGEDISDYLRAALYNIKVSFPGISIHAGVSEKFSEVKNLRTAVTNAMDTLKLSGQKSEQVHVSFYDDMVGYQLIRSVSSVQKLTEMSSRILRDLLFPVNVELLNTLMVYLSCDCSAKQTAEKMFLHSNTLHYRLRKIESFLHRDLKKSEDLFEVMLAIKIYTYIQNIQ
;
A
#
# COMPACT_ATOMS: atom_id res chain seq x y z
N MET A 1 -11.74 2.54 15.46
CA MET A 1 -12.70 3.43 16.17
C MET A 1 -12.14 4.84 16.10
N ASN A 2 -12.98 5.86 15.81
CA ASN A 2 -12.55 7.25 15.78
C ASN A 2 -13.33 8.10 16.81
N CYS A 3 -12.94 9.38 16.99
CA CYS A 3 -13.59 10.26 17.96
C CYS A 3 -15.08 10.50 17.65
N ARG A 4 -15.49 10.45 16.38
CA ARG A 4 -16.93 10.58 16.00
C ARG A 4 -17.75 9.41 16.52
N ASP A 5 -17.15 8.21 16.57
CA ASP A 5 -17.87 7.02 17.04
C ASP A 5 -18.29 7.13 18.51
N LEU A 6 -17.58 7.95 19.31
CA LEU A 6 -17.95 8.22 20.71
C LEU A 6 -19.35 8.83 20.82
N LEU A 7 -19.78 9.62 19.83
CA LEU A 7 -21.09 10.31 19.82
C LEU A 7 -22.25 9.39 19.42
N SER A 8 -21.96 8.20 18.91
CA SER A 8 -22.94 7.15 18.55
C SER A 8 -22.74 5.85 19.33
N PHE A 9 -21.83 5.84 20.28
CA PHE A 9 -21.43 4.68 21.07
C PHE A 9 -22.44 4.34 22.17
N GLN A 10 -22.32 3.14 22.77
CA GLN A 10 -23.20 2.67 23.87
C GLN A 10 -23.31 3.70 25.03
N TYR A 11 -22.27 4.51 25.26
CA TYR A 11 -22.21 5.56 26.26
C TYR A 11 -22.18 6.97 25.65
N ALA A 12 -22.73 7.16 24.47
CA ALA A 12 -22.71 8.44 23.76
C ALA A 12 -23.27 9.61 24.59
N ASN A 13 -24.28 9.35 25.39
CA ASN A 13 -24.90 10.32 26.32
C ASN A 13 -23.97 10.79 27.45
N GLN A 14 -22.81 10.15 27.63
CA GLN A 14 -21.79 10.55 28.61
C GLN A 14 -20.74 11.50 28.01
N PHE A 15 -20.73 11.65 26.69
CA PHE A 15 -19.78 12.51 25.98
C PHE A 15 -20.50 13.73 25.39
N LYS A 16 -20.10 14.92 25.80
CA LYS A 16 -20.51 16.18 25.18
C LYS A 16 -19.33 16.75 24.41
N LEU A 17 -19.42 16.85 23.09
CA LEU A 17 -18.41 17.53 22.29
C LEU A 17 -18.45 19.03 22.58
N LEU A 18 -17.29 19.60 22.93
CA LEU A 18 -17.15 21.02 23.22
C LEU A 18 -16.41 21.78 22.12
N ALA A 19 -15.42 21.12 21.46
CA ALA A 19 -14.56 21.74 20.46
C ALA A 19 -13.92 20.69 19.52
N GLY A 20 -13.31 21.17 18.44
CA GLY A 20 -12.51 20.35 17.53
C GLY A 20 -13.34 19.42 16.65
N GLU A 21 -14.48 19.88 16.13
CA GLU A 21 -15.39 19.07 15.30
C GLU A 21 -14.69 18.51 14.05
N ASN A 22 -13.79 19.29 13.41
CA ASN A 22 -13.05 18.85 12.24
C ASN A 22 -12.06 17.70 12.57
N GLY A 23 -11.62 17.59 13.81
CA GLY A 23 -10.76 16.51 14.30
C GLY A 23 -11.47 15.21 14.70
N LEU A 24 -12.80 15.14 14.60
CA LEU A 24 -13.58 13.93 14.97
C LEU A 24 -13.21 12.68 14.17
N GLY A 25 -12.50 12.83 13.05
CA GLY A 25 -11.93 11.72 12.29
C GLY A 25 -10.67 11.10 12.89
N ASN A 26 -10.12 11.64 13.99
CA ASN A 26 -8.93 11.10 14.64
C ASN A 26 -9.20 9.69 15.19
N GLU A 27 -8.34 8.74 14.84
CA GLU A 27 -8.45 7.35 15.27
C GLU A 27 -8.03 7.18 16.72
N ILE A 28 -8.86 6.46 17.47
CA ILE A 28 -8.58 6.08 18.86
C ILE A 28 -7.96 4.68 18.84
N GLY A 29 -6.64 4.62 19.10
CA GLY A 29 -5.89 3.37 19.24
C GLY A 29 -6.00 2.78 20.64
N TRP A 30 -6.11 3.62 21.66
CA TRP A 30 -6.21 3.23 23.08
C TRP A 30 -6.81 4.35 23.91
N VAL A 31 -7.22 4.01 25.16
CA VAL A 31 -7.65 5.00 26.16
C VAL A 31 -6.57 5.14 27.23
N HIS A 32 -6.18 6.36 27.52
CA HIS A 32 -5.21 6.66 28.56
C HIS A 32 -5.83 7.61 29.59
N CYS A 33 -5.84 7.19 30.86
CA CYS A 33 -6.27 8.04 31.97
C CYS A 33 -5.05 8.76 32.54
N MET A 34 -5.06 10.08 32.57
CA MET A 34 -3.92 10.90 32.95
C MET A 34 -4.33 12.08 33.83
N ASP A 35 -3.74 12.18 34.98
CA ASP A 35 -4.00 13.27 35.95
C ASP A 35 -2.80 14.22 36.13
N SER A 36 -1.67 13.96 35.43
CA SER A 36 -0.48 14.81 35.47
C SER A 36 0.16 14.96 34.09
N LEU A 37 0.75 16.13 33.84
CA LEU A 37 1.54 16.42 32.65
C LEU A 37 2.85 15.59 32.56
N ASP A 38 3.32 15.06 33.70
CA ASP A 38 4.60 14.35 33.78
C ASP A 38 4.63 13.04 32.93
N PHE A 39 3.45 12.54 32.55
CA PHE A 39 3.33 11.30 31.77
C PHE A 39 3.11 11.50 30.26
N ILE A 40 3.17 12.74 29.78
CA ILE A 40 2.97 13.07 28.34
C ILE A 40 4.00 12.34 27.45
N ASP A 41 5.22 12.17 27.93
CA ASP A 41 6.30 11.50 27.19
C ASP A 41 6.04 9.99 26.99
N CYS A 42 5.11 9.40 27.72
CA CYS A 42 4.70 8.01 27.58
C CYS A 42 3.73 7.78 26.40
N LEU A 43 3.15 8.83 25.84
CA LEU A 43 2.19 8.74 24.74
C LEU A 43 2.92 8.44 23.43
N LYS A 44 2.32 7.54 22.64
CA LYS A 44 2.84 7.12 21.33
C LYS A 44 2.07 7.70 20.14
N GLY A 45 0.93 8.34 20.41
CA GLY A 45 0.00 8.87 19.45
C GLY A 45 -1.23 7.98 19.24
N GLY A 46 -2.39 8.62 18.97
CA GLY A 46 -3.67 7.92 18.81
C GLY A 46 -4.39 7.59 20.11
N GLU A 47 -3.91 8.05 21.27
CA GLU A 47 -4.61 7.85 22.54
C GLU A 47 -5.78 8.83 22.69
N LEU A 48 -6.93 8.33 23.19
CA LEU A 48 -7.96 9.16 23.79
C LEU A 48 -7.59 9.38 25.25
N VAL A 49 -7.22 10.62 25.61
CA VAL A 49 -6.80 10.94 26.95
C VAL A 49 -8.00 11.36 27.78
N ILE A 50 -8.20 10.75 28.94
CA ILE A 50 -9.24 11.11 29.93
C ILE A 50 -8.54 11.67 31.15
N THR A 51 -8.94 12.86 31.57
CA THR A 51 -8.39 13.52 32.76
C THR A 51 -9.49 13.97 33.70
N SER A 52 -9.24 13.81 35.03
CA SER A 52 -10.17 14.19 36.09
C SER A 52 -9.55 15.14 37.13
N ALA A 53 -8.27 15.46 36.96
CA ALA A 53 -7.48 16.17 38.01
C ALA A 53 -7.57 17.71 37.98
N PHE A 54 -8.52 18.27 37.22
CA PHE A 54 -8.59 19.73 37.03
C PHE A 54 -9.68 20.37 37.88
N ARG A 55 -9.29 21.48 38.54
CA ARG A 55 -10.15 22.32 39.37
C ARG A 55 -10.38 23.66 38.71
N GLU A 56 -11.32 24.41 39.26
CA GLU A 56 -11.56 25.81 38.91
C GLU A 56 -10.26 26.62 39.02
N GLY A 57 -9.81 27.27 37.93
CA GLY A 57 -8.53 28.00 37.87
C GLY A 57 -7.39 27.27 37.17
N ASP A 58 -7.53 25.97 36.78
CA ASP A 58 -6.49 25.20 36.10
C ASP A 58 -6.56 25.33 34.54
N GLU A 59 -7.25 26.36 34.02
CA GLU A 59 -7.50 26.53 32.59
C GLU A 59 -6.23 26.57 31.73
N GLU A 60 -5.21 27.35 32.19
CA GLU A 60 -3.92 27.44 31.48
C GLU A 60 -3.22 26.07 31.39
N ARG A 61 -3.33 25.27 32.45
CA ARG A 61 -2.76 23.93 32.51
C ARG A 61 -3.48 22.96 31.55
N LEU A 62 -4.80 23.07 31.39
CA LEU A 62 -5.58 22.32 30.42
C LEU A 62 -5.23 22.73 29.00
N CYS A 63 -5.05 24.01 28.71
CA CYS A 63 -4.60 24.47 27.40
C CYS A 63 -3.24 23.89 27.02
N LYS A 64 -2.26 23.96 27.96
CA LYS A 64 -0.94 23.33 27.74
C LYS A 64 -1.04 21.82 27.55
N LEU A 65 -1.92 21.15 28.30
CA LEU A 65 -2.18 19.71 28.10
C LEU A 65 -2.69 19.45 26.69
N ALA A 66 -3.71 20.18 26.21
CA ALA A 66 -4.26 19.99 24.87
C ALA A 66 -3.22 20.22 23.77
N GLU A 67 -2.39 21.28 23.88
CA GLU A 67 -1.30 21.55 22.94
C GLU A 67 -0.29 20.40 22.89
N ASN A 68 0.19 19.93 24.04
CA ASN A 68 1.12 18.83 24.14
C ASN A 68 0.53 17.51 23.59
N LEU A 69 -0.74 17.24 23.86
CA LEU A 69 -1.43 16.06 23.33
C LEU A 69 -1.55 16.09 21.81
N MET A 70 -1.83 17.27 21.25
CA MET A 70 -1.88 17.45 19.80
C MET A 70 -0.49 17.25 19.16
N GLU A 71 0.57 17.82 19.74
CA GLU A 71 1.95 17.61 19.27
C GLU A 71 2.35 16.14 19.29
N ARG A 72 1.88 15.38 20.30
CA ARG A 72 2.06 13.92 20.41
C ARG A 72 1.08 13.12 19.57
N LYS A 73 0.22 13.77 18.77
CA LYS A 73 -0.78 13.14 17.90
C LYS A 73 -1.78 12.26 18.67
N ALA A 74 -2.16 12.66 19.87
CA ALA A 74 -3.27 12.05 20.59
C ALA A 74 -4.56 12.21 19.79
N ALA A 75 -5.52 11.29 19.95
CA ALA A 75 -6.78 11.30 19.22
C ALA A 75 -7.72 12.43 19.69
N GLY A 76 -7.74 12.71 20.97
CA GLY A 76 -8.57 13.73 21.59
C GLY A 76 -8.43 13.75 23.11
N LEU A 77 -9.08 14.74 23.73
CA LEU A 77 -9.09 14.94 25.17
C LEU A 77 -10.52 14.86 25.73
N VAL A 78 -10.70 14.10 26.80
CA VAL A 78 -11.93 14.04 27.58
C VAL A 78 -11.65 14.63 28.96
N VAL A 79 -12.34 15.70 29.34
CA VAL A 79 -12.22 16.30 30.66
C VAL A 79 -13.44 15.90 31.48
N VAL A 80 -13.17 15.28 32.62
CA VAL A 80 -14.20 14.89 33.57
C VAL A 80 -14.45 16.06 34.55
N SER A 81 -15.69 16.60 34.55
CA SER A 81 -16.04 17.80 35.30
C SER A 81 -17.29 17.63 36.16
N TYR A 82 -17.32 18.30 37.28
CA TYR A 82 -18.49 18.43 38.15
C TYR A 82 -19.39 19.62 37.77
N LYS A 83 -18.90 20.54 36.92
CA LYS A 83 -19.61 21.74 36.46
C LYS A 83 -19.48 21.84 34.95
N ASP A 84 -20.27 22.67 34.28
CA ASP A 84 -20.19 22.88 32.83
C ASP A 84 -18.82 23.47 32.46
N LEU A 85 -18.03 22.73 31.71
CA LEU A 85 -16.67 23.08 31.31
C LEU A 85 -16.66 24.29 30.35
N THR A 86 -17.75 24.49 29.59
CA THR A 86 -17.89 25.63 28.66
C THR A 86 -17.81 26.97 29.34
N GLU A 87 -18.34 27.05 30.58
CA GLU A 87 -18.28 28.27 31.39
C GLU A 87 -16.95 28.42 32.12
N MET A 88 -16.28 27.29 32.45
CA MET A 88 -15.07 27.25 33.27
C MET A 88 -13.77 27.31 32.47
N ALA A 89 -13.78 27.00 31.19
CA ALA A 89 -12.58 26.85 30.37
C ALA A 89 -12.78 27.34 28.93
N ALA A 90 -13.29 28.55 28.76
CA ALA A 90 -13.56 29.12 27.44
C ALA A 90 -12.31 29.23 26.55
N SER A 91 -11.13 29.50 27.12
CA SER A 91 -9.87 29.54 26.38
C SER A 91 -9.44 28.15 25.89
N LEU A 92 -9.69 27.09 26.65
CA LEU A 92 -9.46 25.72 26.23
C LEU A 92 -10.32 25.34 25.01
N VAL A 93 -11.63 25.66 25.08
CA VAL A 93 -12.59 25.43 23.98
C VAL A 93 -12.13 26.18 22.72
N PHE A 94 -11.79 27.45 22.86
CA PHE A 94 -11.27 28.27 21.76
C PHE A 94 -10.00 27.62 21.16
N ARG A 95 -9.04 27.26 22.01
CA ARG A 95 -7.76 26.68 21.56
C ARG A 95 -7.93 25.33 20.84
N CYS A 96 -8.78 24.46 21.38
CA CYS A 96 -9.08 23.17 20.75
C CYS A 96 -9.79 23.32 19.38
N ASN A 97 -10.61 24.36 19.20
CA ASN A 97 -11.20 24.68 17.89
C ASN A 97 -10.15 25.19 16.90
N GLU A 98 -9.23 26.09 17.32
CA GLU A 98 -8.13 26.54 16.45
C GLU A 98 -7.24 25.40 15.98
N LEU A 99 -7.05 24.39 16.84
CA LEU A 99 -6.17 23.25 16.57
C LEU A 99 -6.89 22.06 15.91
N ASP A 100 -8.20 22.16 15.67
CA ASP A 100 -9.05 21.04 15.23
C ASP A 100 -8.87 19.79 16.12
N PHE A 101 -8.66 19.99 17.42
CA PHE A 101 -8.39 18.93 18.38
C PHE A 101 -9.66 18.58 19.18
N PRO A 102 -10.18 17.33 19.08
CA PRO A 102 -11.42 16.93 19.72
C PRO A 102 -11.37 17.07 21.24
N LEU A 103 -12.25 17.91 21.79
CA LEU A 103 -12.43 18.09 23.20
C LEU A 103 -13.84 17.64 23.62
N PHE A 104 -13.89 16.71 24.55
CA PHE A 104 -15.12 16.21 25.11
C PHE A 104 -15.21 16.53 26.60
N GLU A 105 -16.42 16.79 27.04
CA GLU A 105 -16.78 16.85 28.45
C GLU A 105 -17.45 15.56 28.89
N MET A 106 -17.15 15.10 30.07
CA MET A 106 -17.79 13.94 30.72
C MET A 106 -18.17 14.32 32.17
N ALA A 107 -19.38 13.96 32.59
CA ALA A 107 -19.82 14.22 33.96
C ALA A 107 -19.01 13.39 34.98
N ALA A 108 -18.64 14.01 36.11
CA ALA A 108 -17.84 13.36 37.15
C ALA A 108 -18.57 12.19 37.85
N THR A 109 -19.87 12.07 37.70
CA THR A 109 -20.65 10.91 38.17
C THR A 109 -20.45 9.67 37.32
N THR A 110 -19.77 9.80 36.19
CA THR A 110 -19.55 8.72 35.22
C THR A 110 -18.46 7.77 35.70
N ARG A 111 -18.69 6.49 35.56
CA ARG A 111 -17.68 5.46 35.88
C ARG A 111 -16.64 5.36 34.75
N ILE A 112 -15.55 6.13 34.83
CA ILE A 112 -14.51 6.21 33.83
C ILE A 112 -13.96 4.83 33.46
N MET A 113 -13.76 3.95 34.45
CA MET A 113 -13.23 2.60 34.23
C MET A 113 -14.15 1.74 33.34
N ASP A 114 -15.46 1.86 33.51
CA ASP A 114 -16.43 1.09 32.69
C ASP A 114 -16.42 1.58 31.24
N ILE A 115 -16.34 2.90 31.05
CA ILE A 115 -16.23 3.53 29.73
C ILE A 115 -14.92 3.16 29.05
N SER A 116 -13.79 3.33 29.75
CA SER A 116 -12.45 2.98 29.20
C SER A 116 -12.41 1.51 28.80
N LYS A 117 -12.90 0.60 29.64
CA LYS A 117 -12.99 -0.83 29.34
C LYS A 117 -13.85 -1.08 28.10
N CYS A 118 -14.97 -0.39 27.97
CA CYS A 118 -15.89 -0.59 26.86
C CYS A 118 -15.28 -0.08 25.54
N ILE A 119 -14.63 1.09 25.54
CA ILE A 119 -13.92 1.64 24.38
C ILE A 119 -12.79 0.70 23.96
N CYS A 120 -11.91 0.33 24.90
CA CYS A 120 -10.80 -0.59 24.63
C CYS A 120 -11.30 -1.96 24.12
N THR A 121 -12.37 -2.49 24.69
CA THR A 121 -12.99 -3.75 24.22
C THR A 121 -13.50 -3.62 22.78
N SER A 122 -14.09 -2.47 22.42
CA SER A 122 -14.57 -2.21 21.07
C SER A 122 -13.42 -2.07 20.06
N ILE A 123 -12.34 -1.39 20.45
CA ILE A 123 -11.12 -1.29 19.64
C ILE A 123 -10.53 -2.69 19.39
N ILE A 124 -10.37 -3.51 20.46
CA ILE A 124 -9.85 -4.88 20.34
C ILE A 124 -10.74 -5.75 19.46
N LYS A 125 -12.08 -5.65 19.59
CA LYS A 125 -13.02 -6.40 18.74
C LYS A 125 -12.92 -5.99 17.27
N GLN A 126 -12.81 -4.70 17.01
CA GLN A 126 -12.64 -4.18 15.65
C GLN A 126 -11.33 -4.65 15.03
N GLN A 127 -10.22 -4.56 15.79
CA GLN A 127 -8.91 -5.05 15.36
C GLN A 127 -8.96 -6.55 15.05
N LYS A 128 -9.51 -7.35 15.96
CA LYS A 128 -9.66 -8.80 15.75
C LYS A 128 -10.49 -9.12 14.50
N LYS A 129 -11.54 -8.33 14.22
CA LYS A 129 -12.33 -8.52 12.99
C LYS A 129 -11.49 -8.25 11.74
N ILE A 130 -10.65 -7.20 11.75
CA ILE A 130 -9.73 -6.87 10.65
C ILE A 130 -8.71 -8.00 10.48
N ASP A 131 -8.09 -8.45 11.57
CA ASP A 131 -7.10 -9.54 11.56
C ASP A 131 -7.70 -10.85 11.02
N ASP A 132 -8.94 -11.19 11.41
CA ASP A 132 -9.66 -12.38 10.93
C ASP A 132 -10.01 -12.27 9.43
N GLN A 133 -10.34 -11.07 8.93
CA GLN A 133 -10.58 -10.80 7.51
C GLN A 133 -9.27 -10.93 6.71
N GLU A 134 -8.21 -10.28 7.18
CA GLU A 134 -6.88 -10.32 6.55
C GLU A 134 -6.36 -11.77 6.49
N ARG A 135 -6.46 -12.52 7.59
CA ARG A 135 -6.09 -13.94 7.62
C ARG A 135 -6.88 -14.79 6.63
N LEU A 136 -8.20 -14.56 6.51
CA LEU A 136 -9.02 -15.28 5.53
C LEU A 136 -8.54 -15.04 4.10
N LEU A 137 -8.22 -13.80 3.77
CA LEU A 137 -7.73 -13.43 2.43
C LEU A 137 -6.34 -14.01 2.17
N LEU A 138 -5.43 -13.94 3.14
CA LEU A 138 -4.10 -14.56 3.06
C LEU A 138 -4.18 -16.08 2.86
N GLU A 139 -5.03 -16.78 3.62
CA GLU A 139 -5.26 -18.22 3.42
C GLU A 139 -5.69 -18.56 1.99
N LEU A 140 -6.55 -17.72 1.38
CA LEU A 140 -7.05 -17.95 0.02
C LEU A 140 -5.98 -17.72 -1.04
N ILE A 141 -5.17 -16.69 -0.90
CA ILE A 141 -4.08 -16.43 -1.86
C ILE A 141 -2.98 -17.49 -1.77
N HIS A 142 -2.73 -18.05 -0.57
CA HIS A 142 -1.81 -19.18 -0.38
C HIS A 142 -2.38 -20.54 -0.80
N GLY A 143 -3.56 -20.55 -1.40
CA GLY A 143 -4.12 -21.74 -2.03
C GLY A 143 -4.91 -22.63 -1.11
N VAL A 144 -5.30 -22.16 0.05
CA VAL A 144 -6.28 -22.87 0.86
C VAL A 144 -7.60 -22.91 0.09
N ARG A 145 -8.18 -24.13 0.00
CA ARG A 145 -9.38 -24.37 -0.79
C ARG A 145 -10.57 -23.52 -0.33
N LEU A 146 -11.26 -22.89 -1.27
CA LEU A 146 -12.51 -22.19 -1.01
C LEU A 146 -13.59 -23.20 -0.63
N SER A 147 -13.96 -23.24 0.65
CA SER A 147 -15.07 -24.05 1.19
C SER A 147 -16.31 -23.18 1.36
N ASP A 148 -17.50 -23.79 1.48
CA ASP A 148 -18.75 -23.07 1.68
C ASP A 148 -18.68 -22.12 2.91
N LYS A 149 -18.02 -22.56 3.98
CA LYS A 149 -17.81 -21.74 5.18
C LYS A 149 -16.94 -20.50 4.90
N ARG A 150 -15.91 -20.63 4.05
CA ARG A 150 -15.07 -19.48 3.63
C ARG A 150 -15.81 -18.57 2.68
N LEU A 151 -16.61 -19.14 1.77
CA LEU A 151 -17.48 -18.35 0.88
C LEU A 151 -18.48 -17.53 1.67
N GLN A 152 -19.11 -18.12 2.70
CA GLN A 152 -20.00 -17.38 3.60
C GLN A 152 -19.27 -16.22 4.30
N LYS A 153 -18.06 -16.45 4.81
CA LYS A 153 -17.25 -15.39 5.43
C LYS A 153 -16.87 -14.29 4.45
N LEU A 154 -16.55 -14.61 3.18
CA LEU A 154 -16.30 -13.61 2.14
C LEU A 154 -17.55 -12.76 1.89
N ASN A 155 -18.72 -13.36 1.82
CA ASN A 155 -19.99 -12.64 1.70
C ASN A 155 -20.26 -11.72 2.91
N GLU A 156 -19.94 -12.18 4.14
CA GLU A 156 -20.07 -11.37 5.37
C GLU A 156 -19.16 -10.13 5.38
N ILE A 157 -18.02 -10.19 4.70
CA ILE A 157 -17.12 -9.03 4.54
C ILE A 157 -17.42 -8.22 3.27
N GLY A 158 -18.46 -8.58 2.53
CA GLY A 158 -18.96 -7.84 1.38
C GLY A 158 -18.39 -8.26 0.03
N ILE A 159 -17.52 -9.30 -0.04
CA ILE A 159 -17.02 -9.85 -1.31
C ILE A 159 -18.02 -10.88 -1.81
N THR A 160 -18.83 -10.48 -2.78
CA THR A 160 -19.96 -11.26 -3.30
C THR A 160 -19.88 -11.42 -4.82
N SER A 161 -20.59 -12.41 -5.37
CA SER A 161 -20.56 -12.71 -6.82
C SER A 161 -21.54 -11.86 -7.65
N ASP A 162 -22.36 -11.03 -7.03
CA ASP A 162 -23.25 -10.07 -7.69
C ASP A 162 -22.56 -8.76 -8.06
N LYS A 163 -21.31 -8.59 -7.64
CA LYS A 163 -20.47 -7.43 -7.88
C LYS A 163 -19.29 -7.77 -8.77
N THR A 164 -18.71 -6.73 -9.38
CA THR A 164 -17.47 -6.86 -10.14
C THR A 164 -16.31 -6.34 -9.29
N TRP A 165 -15.26 -7.15 -9.22
CA TRP A 165 -14.08 -6.90 -8.40
C TRP A 165 -12.82 -6.77 -9.24
N GLN A 166 -11.84 -6.06 -8.71
CA GLN A 166 -10.49 -5.99 -9.25
C GLN A 166 -9.48 -6.00 -8.11
N ILE A 167 -8.32 -6.60 -8.33
CA ILE A 167 -7.22 -6.65 -7.36
C ILE A 167 -6.13 -5.69 -7.80
N VAL A 168 -5.66 -4.90 -6.86
CA VAL A 168 -4.45 -4.08 -7.01
C VAL A 168 -3.40 -4.60 -6.04
N CYS A 169 -2.26 -5.04 -6.55
CA CYS A 169 -1.09 -5.38 -5.74
C CYS A 169 -0.10 -4.21 -5.80
N ILE A 170 0.13 -3.58 -4.66
CA ILE A 170 1.02 -2.41 -4.52
C ILE A 170 2.30 -2.87 -3.81
N GLN A 171 3.44 -2.68 -4.45
CA GLN A 171 4.75 -2.92 -3.87
C GLN A 171 5.44 -1.60 -3.55
N LEU A 172 5.99 -1.52 -2.35
CA LEU A 172 6.73 -0.38 -1.85
C LEU A 172 8.22 -0.73 -1.84
N ARG A 173 9.07 0.15 -2.35
CA ARG A 173 10.52 -0.03 -2.32
C ARG A 173 11.19 1.25 -1.85
N LEU A 174 12.27 1.14 -1.06
CA LEU A 174 13.09 2.30 -0.70
C LEU A 174 13.79 2.85 -1.94
N LEU A 175 13.75 4.18 -2.09
CA LEU A 175 14.60 4.84 -3.07
C LEU A 175 16.03 4.84 -2.54
N GLU A 176 16.96 4.24 -3.28
CA GLU A 176 18.38 4.34 -2.97
C GLU A 176 18.80 5.81 -3.02
N LYS A 177 19.10 6.37 -1.84
CA LYS A 177 19.88 7.61 -1.82
C LYS A 177 21.26 7.26 -2.34
N ASN A 178 21.74 8.02 -3.33
CA ASN A 178 23.12 7.93 -3.87
C ASN A 178 24.14 7.70 -2.75
N THR A 179 24.41 6.47 -2.41
CA THR A 179 25.56 6.10 -1.58
C THR A 179 26.73 5.90 -2.52
N PRO A 180 27.88 6.54 -2.26
CA PRO A 180 29.06 6.36 -3.09
C PRO A 180 29.47 4.88 -3.05
N VAL A 181 29.83 4.38 -4.24
CA VAL A 181 30.43 3.08 -4.57
C VAL A 181 30.63 2.13 -3.38
N ARG A 182 29.77 1.11 -3.28
CA ARG A 182 29.90 0.05 -2.28
C ARG A 182 31.03 -0.93 -2.66
N ASP A 183 31.76 -1.33 -1.64
CA ASP A 183 32.72 -2.41 -1.67
C ASP A 183 32.02 -3.74 -2.07
N PRO A 184 32.47 -4.46 -3.13
CA PRO A 184 31.83 -5.69 -3.61
C PRO A 184 31.86 -6.87 -2.62
N GLN A 185 32.49 -6.71 -1.45
CA GLN A 185 32.70 -7.79 -0.48
C GLN A 185 31.81 -7.75 0.78
N SER A 186 30.88 -6.78 0.90
CA SER A 186 29.96 -6.77 2.03
C SER A 186 28.72 -7.62 1.75
N SER A 187 28.55 -8.71 2.50
CA SER A 187 27.46 -9.69 2.44
C SER A 187 26.14 -9.23 3.06
N ASP A 188 25.88 -7.92 3.17
CA ASP A 188 24.66 -7.39 3.81
C ASP A 188 23.50 -7.25 2.82
N PHE A 189 22.88 -8.38 2.46
CA PHE A 189 21.63 -8.43 1.68
C PHE A 189 20.38 -7.96 2.46
N HIS A 190 20.49 -7.61 3.75
CA HIS A 190 19.34 -7.32 4.61
C HIS A 190 18.98 -5.83 4.78
N HIS A 191 19.70 -4.89 4.16
CA HIS A 191 19.53 -3.45 4.45
C HIS A 191 18.52 -2.72 3.57
N ASN A 192 17.82 -3.37 2.63
CA ASN A 192 16.88 -2.71 1.70
C ASN A 192 15.39 -3.02 1.95
N ARG A 193 15.04 -3.73 3.04
CA ARG A 193 13.64 -3.99 3.38
C ARG A 193 13.06 -2.84 4.20
N LEU A 194 11.82 -2.47 3.87
CA LEU A 194 11.02 -1.57 4.70
C LEU A 194 10.70 -2.27 6.02
N SER A 195 10.74 -1.52 7.13
CA SER A 195 10.30 -2.08 8.40
C SER A 195 8.79 -2.37 8.36
N GLU A 196 8.34 -3.40 9.08
CA GLU A 196 6.92 -3.74 9.19
C GLU A 196 6.09 -2.53 9.65
N ASP A 197 6.59 -1.77 10.63
CA ASP A 197 5.94 -0.54 11.11
C ASP A 197 5.75 0.49 9.99
N TYR A 198 6.69 0.59 9.05
CA TYR A 198 6.57 1.52 7.93
C TYR A 198 5.49 1.08 6.95
N ILE A 199 5.43 -0.23 6.63
CA ILE A 199 4.40 -0.81 5.76
C ILE A 199 3.01 -0.61 6.37
N VAL A 200 2.86 -0.87 7.68
CA VAL A 200 1.61 -0.63 8.42
C VAL A 200 1.21 0.84 8.36
N ARG A 201 2.15 1.77 8.50
CA ARG A 201 1.86 3.22 8.38
C ARG A 201 1.39 3.61 7.00
N VAL A 202 2.02 3.08 5.94
CA VAL A 202 1.59 3.32 4.56
C VAL A 202 0.22 2.69 4.31
N LYS A 203 0.00 1.45 4.74
CA LYS A 203 -1.29 0.75 4.64
C LYS A 203 -2.42 1.57 5.30
N ASN A 204 -2.22 2.04 6.53
CA ASN A 204 -3.20 2.85 7.25
C ASN A 204 -3.47 4.20 6.55
N PHE A 205 -2.45 4.80 5.92
CA PHE A 205 -2.63 6.00 5.10
C PHE A 205 -3.46 5.70 3.86
N VAL A 206 -3.13 4.62 3.13
CA VAL A 206 -3.86 4.15 1.94
C VAL A 206 -5.32 3.88 2.30
N GLN A 207 -5.57 3.16 3.37
CA GLN A 207 -6.92 2.85 3.83
C GLN A 207 -7.74 4.13 4.08
N ARG A 208 -7.20 5.08 4.84
CA ARG A 208 -7.87 6.36 5.10
C ARG A 208 -8.11 7.18 3.84
N TYR A 209 -7.16 7.16 2.91
CA TYR A 209 -7.31 7.85 1.63
C TYR A 209 -8.45 7.24 0.80
N LEU A 210 -8.50 5.91 0.71
CA LEU A 210 -9.53 5.18 -0.02
C LEU A 210 -10.93 5.37 0.61
N GLU A 211 -11.03 5.31 1.94
CA GLU A 211 -12.30 5.52 2.67
C GLU A 211 -12.90 6.92 2.43
N ARG A 212 -12.06 7.92 2.21
CA ARG A 212 -12.52 9.31 1.99
C ARG A 212 -12.82 9.64 0.54
N ASN A 213 -12.10 9.04 -0.40
CA ASN A 213 -12.05 9.51 -1.78
C ASN A 213 -12.33 8.40 -2.81
N GLY A 214 -12.45 7.14 -2.40
CA GLY A 214 -12.40 6.04 -3.33
C GLY A 214 -13.55 5.07 -3.29
N PRO A 215 -13.55 4.12 -4.24
CA PRO A 215 -14.47 3.01 -4.20
C PRO A 215 -14.20 2.13 -2.97
N LEU A 216 -15.27 1.54 -2.45
CA LEU A 216 -15.19 0.64 -1.31
C LEU A 216 -14.29 -0.56 -1.65
N GLY A 217 -13.46 -0.95 -0.67
CA GLY A 217 -12.57 -2.08 -0.87
C GLY A 217 -11.96 -2.55 0.43
N ILE A 218 -11.29 -3.69 0.35
CA ILE A 218 -10.64 -4.34 1.49
C ILE A 218 -9.13 -4.32 1.24
N LEU A 219 -8.39 -3.80 2.22
CA LEU A 219 -6.93 -3.79 2.21
C LEU A 219 -6.41 -4.90 3.12
N PHE A 220 -5.42 -5.61 2.65
CA PHE A 220 -4.60 -6.52 3.46
C PHE A 220 -3.15 -6.45 2.99
N SER A 221 -2.22 -6.94 3.78
CA SER A 221 -0.80 -6.86 3.47
C SER A 221 -0.09 -8.17 3.74
N GLU A 222 0.94 -8.43 2.95
CA GLU A 222 1.85 -9.54 3.13
C GLU A 222 3.26 -9.10 2.71
N GLU A 223 4.21 -9.24 3.63
CA GLU A 223 5.57 -8.73 3.45
C GLU A 223 5.59 -7.26 2.99
N GLU A 224 6.16 -6.97 1.83
CA GLU A 224 6.27 -5.62 1.25
C GLU A 224 5.11 -5.27 0.31
N ASN A 225 4.12 -6.17 0.17
CA ASN A 225 2.99 -5.98 -0.73
C ASN A 225 1.74 -5.56 0.05
N ILE A 226 1.04 -4.58 -0.48
CA ILE A 226 -0.29 -4.19 -0.03
C ILE A 226 -1.27 -4.59 -1.12
N PHE A 227 -2.28 -5.37 -0.76
CA PHE A 227 -3.34 -5.79 -1.67
C PHE A 227 -4.59 -4.98 -1.39
N TRP A 228 -5.20 -4.47 -2.44
CA TRP A 228 -6.48 -3.80 -2.40
C TRP A 228 -7.47 -4.54 -3.29
N ILE A 229 -8.50 -5.13 -2.68
CA ILE A 229 -9.65 -5.71 -3.37
C ILE A 229 -10.69 -4.60 -3.47
N THR A 230 -11.00 -4.15 -4.67
CA THR A 230 -11.95 -3.06 -4.88
C THR A 230 -13.13 -3.48 -5.73
N GLU A 231 -14.31 -2.96 -5.39
CA GLU A 231 -15.47 -3.03 -6.26
C GLU A 231 -15.29 -2.06 -7.43
N VAL A 232 -15.60 -2.52 -8.63
CA VAL A 232 -15.59 -1.70 -9.86
C VAL A 232 -17.00 -1.71 -10.45
N PRO A 233 -17.74 -0.60 -10.35
CA PRO A 233 -19.08 -0.51 -10.94
C PRO A 233 -19.06 -0.78 -12.44
N ALA A 234 -20.18 -1.27 -12.97
CA ALA A 234 -20.30 -1.60 -14.38
C ALA A 234 -20.05 -0.37 -15.26
N GLY A 235 -19.10 -0.50 -16.20
CA GLY A 235 -18.73 0.58 -17.12
C GLY A 235 -17.70 1.57 -16.55
N GLU A 236 -17.29 1.44 -15.30
CA GLU A 236 -16.25 2.26 -14.69
C GLU A 236 -14.86 1.64 -14.82
N ASP A 237 -13.84 2.49 -14.70
CA ASP A 237 -12.43 2.14 -14.66
C ASP A 237 -11.77 2.84 -13.48
N ILE A 238 -10.94 2.09 -12.75
CA ILE A 238 -10.21 2.62 -11.59
C ILE A 238 -8.87 3.26 -11.93
N SER A 239 -8.47 3.25 -13.20
CA SER A 239 -7.12 3.63 -13.65
C SER A 239 -6.72 5.03 -13.21
N ASP A 240 -7.55 6.02 -13.49
CA ASP A 240 -7.25 7.43 -13.15
C ASP A 240 -7.26 7.65 -11.65
N TYR A 241 -8.25 7.06 -10.97
CA TYR A 241 -8.34 7.11 -9.52
C TYR A 241 -7.12 6.46 -8.86
N LEU A 242 -6.72 5.27 -9.32
CA LEU A 242 -5.56 4.56 -8.80
C LEU A 242 -4.27 5.35 -8.99
N ARG A 243 -4.05 5.93 -10.18
CA ARG A 243 -2.88 6.78 -10.45
C ARG A 243 -2.83 7.98 -9.51
N ALA A 244 -3.95 8.66 -9.31
CA ALA A 244 -4.05 9.80 -8.39
C ALA A 244 -3.80 9.37 -6.93
N ALA A 245 -4.37 8.24 -6.49
CA ALA A 245 -4.17 7.70 -5.15
C ALA A 245 -2.70 7.37 -4.89
N LEU A 246 -2.04 6.65 -5.80
CA LEU A 246 -0.62 6.29 -5.66
C LEU A 246 0.30 7.52 -5.69
N TYR A 247 -0.04 8.53 -6.50
CA TYR A 247 0.69 9.79 -6.50
C TYR A 247 0.59 10.50 -5.14
N ASN A 248 -0.60 10.58 -4.54
CA ASN A 248 -0.79 11.17 -3.22
C ASN A 248 -0.04 10.39 -2.11
N ILE A 249 0.00 9.05 -2.21
CA ILE A 249 0.83 8.23 -1.31
C ILE A 249 2.30 8.61 -1.48
N LYS A 250 2.78 8.74 -2.72
CA LYS A 250 4.17 9.12 -3.01
C LYS A 250 4.52 10.50 -2.45
N VAL A 251 3.63 11.48 -2.56
CA VAL A 251 3.82 12.82 -1.98
C VAL A 251 3.95 12.75 -0.46
N SER A 252 3.13 11.93 0.18
CA SER A 252 3.15 11.75 1.65
C SER A 252 4.34 10.92 2.14
N PHE A 253 4.92 10.08 1.27
CA PHE A 253 6.06 9.21 1.56
C PHE A 253 7.16 9.33 0.49
N PRO A 254 7.89 10.46 0.43
CA PRO A 254 8.82 10.75 -0.67
C PRO A 254 10.02 9.81 -0.76
N GLY A 255 10.35 9.08 0.32
CA GLY A 255 11.49 8.15 0.39
C GLY A 255 11.28 6.78 -0.29
N ILE A 256 10.10 6.50 -0.87
CA ILE A 256 9.79 5.23 -1.51
C ILE A 256 9.46 5.38 -2.99
N SER A 257 9.65 4.33 -3.77
CA SER A 257 8.99 4.13 -5.06
C SER A 257 7.80 3.20 -4.88
N ILE A 258 6.77 3.38 -5.72
CA ILE A 258 5.51 2.67 -5.62
C ILE A 258 5.21 2.04 -6.98
N HIS A 259 5.12 0.71 -7.00
CA HIS A 259 4.76 -0.03 -8.19
C HIS A 259 3.46 -0.77 -7.94
N ALA A 260 2.54 -0.75 -8.89
CA ALA A 260 1.26 -1.44 -8.77
C ALA A 260 0.99 -2.32 -9.98
N GLY A 261 0.55 -3.55 -9.73
CA GLY A 261 0.02 -4.46 -10.71
C GLY A 261 -1.49 -4.64 -10.48
N VAL A 262 -2.28 -4.53 -11.53
CA VAL A 262 -3.74 -4.57 -11.49
C VAL A 262 -4.22 -5.81 -12.25
N SER A 263 -5.11 -6.61 -11.64
CA SER A 263 -5.70 -7.79 -12.26
C SER A 263 -6.73 -7.43 -13.33
N GLU A 264 -7.21 -8.42 -14.06
CA GLU A 264 -8.48 -8.36 -14.77
C GLU A 264 -9.66 -8.15 -13.82
N LYS A 265 -10.79 -7.69 -14.37
CA LYS A 265 -12.06 -7.63 -13.63
C LYS A 265 -12.66 -9.04 -13.50
N PHE A 266 -13.20 -9.36 -12.33
CA PHE A 266 -13.86 -10.64 -12.07
C PHE A 266 -15.13 -10.46 -11.22
N SER A 267 -16.13 -11.33 -11.38
CA SER A 267 -17.34 -11.35 -10.55
C SER A 267 -17.43 -12.61 -9.70
N GLU A 268 -16.96 -13.76 -10.23
CA GLU A 268 -17.01 -14.99 -9.46
C GLU A 268 -15.92 -15.04 -8.39
N VAL A 269 -16.33 -15.14 -7.13
CA VAL A 269 -15.43 -15.18 -5.96
C VAL A 269 -14.38 -16.30 -6.05
N LYS A 270 -14.67 -17.42 -6.74
CA LYS A 270 -13.70 -18.47 -7.01
C LYS A 270 -12.47 -18.00 -7.80
N ASN A 271 -12.60 -16.92 -8.57
CA ASN A 271 -11.52 -16.35 -9.37
C ASN A 271 -10.62 -15.38 -8.55
N LEU A 272 -10.94 -15.11 -7.30
CA LEU A 272 -10.18 -14.21 -6.42
C LEU A 272 -8.68 -14.57 -6.40
N ARG A 273 -8.36 -15.84 -6.20
CA ARG A 273 -6.97 -16.31 -6.17
C ARG A 273 -6.25 -16.07 -7.49
N THR A 274 -6.93 -16.35 -8.62
CA THR A 274 -6.38 -16.12 -9.95
C THR A 274 -6.11 -14.64 -10.17
N ALA A 275 -7.05 -13.78 -9.81
CA ALA A 275 -6.90 -12.34 -9.93
C ALA A 275 -5.75 -11.80 -9.06
N VAL A 276 -5.58 -12.28 -7.82
CA VAL A 276 -4.42 -11.93 -6.99
C VAL A 276 -3.12 -12.35 -7.67
N THR A 277 -3.05 -13.59 -8.17
CA THR A 277 -1.86 -14.07 -8.89
C THR A 277 -1.58 -13.23 -10.13
N ASN A 278 -2.62 -12.87 -10.90
CA ASN A 278 -2.47 -12.03 -12.10
C ASN A 278 -2.00 -10.61 -11.76
N ALA A 279 -2.48 -10.02 -10.67
CA ALA A 279 -1.99 -8.72 -10.19
C ALA A 279 -0.51 -8.78 -9.78
N MET A 280 -0.10 -9.83 -9.05
CA MET A 280 1.30 -10.05 -8.65
C MET A 280 2.21 -10.31 -9.87
N ASP A 281 1.77 -11.13 -10.80
CA ASP A 281 2.53 -11.40 -12.04
C ASP A 281 2.67 -10.12 -12.88
N THR A 282 1.60 -9.32 -12.98
CA THR A 282 1.62 -8.01 -13.66
C THR A 282 2.68 -7.10 -13.04
N LEU A 283 2.73 -7.04 -11.71
CA LEU A 283 3.72 -6.26 -10.98
C LEU A 283 5.16 -6.76 -11.27
N LYS A 284 5.41 -8.07 -11.21
CA LYS A 284 6.73 -8.67 -11.48
C LYS A 284 7.18 -8.46 -12.92
N LEU A 285 6.26 -8.64 -13.88
CA LEU A 285 6.56 -8.61 -15.32
C LEU A 285 6.66 -7.19 -15.89
N SER A 286 6.10 -6.18 -15.18
CA SER A 286 6.22 -4.77 -15.60
C SER A 286 7.66 -4.25 -15.59
N GLY A 287 8.58 -4.99 -14.97
CA GLY A 287 9.98 -4.67 -14.87
C GLY A 287 10.29 -3.55 -13.89
N GLN A 288 11.58 -3.37 -13.61
CA GLN A 288 12.05 -2.24 -12.81
C GLN A 288 12.06 -0.98 -13.70
N LYS A 289 10.93 -0.30 -13.80
CA LYS A 289 10.92 1.02 -14.42
C LYS A 289 11.49 2.05 -13.44
N SER A 290 12.25 2.99 -13.98
CA SER A 290 12.88 4.07 -13.20
C SER A 290 11.89 5.09 -12.65
N GLU A 291 10.62 4.93 -12.96
CA GLU A 291 9.54 5.81 -12.50
C GLU A 291 9.29 5.60 -10.99
N GLN A 292 9.10 6.72 -10.30
CA GLN A 292 8.83 6.68 -8.85
C GLN A 292 7.43 6.14 -8.52
N VAL A 293 6.48 6.25 -9.45
CA VAL A 293 5.14 5.66 -9.40
C VAL A 293 4.85 5.00 -10.74
N HIS A 294 4.60 3.70 -10.72
CA HIS A 294 4.29 2.94 -11.93
C HIS A 294 3.08 2.03 -11.70
N VAL A 295 2.15 2.02 -12.67
CA VAL A 295 0.96 1.17 -12.67
C VAL A 295 0.93 0.35 -13.96
N SER A 296 0.75 -0.96 -13.84
CA SER A 296 0.59 -1.88 -14.96
C SER A 296 -0.71 -2.66 -14.82
N PHE A 297 -1.38 -2.89 -15.94
CA PHE A 297 -2.64 -3.62 -15.99
C PHE A 297 -2.44 -4.98 -16.67
N TYR A 298 -3.05 -6.02 -16.11
CA TYR A 298 -2.99 -7.38 -16.66
C TYR A 298 -3.56 -7.44 -18.07
N ASP A 299 -4.63 -6.70 -18.35
CA ASP A 299 -5.28 -6.66 -19.66
C ASP A 299 -4.35 -6.10 -20.76
N ASP A 300 -3.37 -5.27 -20.40
CA ASP A 300 -2.36 -4.74 -21.33
C ASP A 300 -1.22 -5.75 -21.62
N MET A 301 -1.20 -6.89 -20.90
CA MET A 301 -0.12 -7.86 -20.94
C MET A 301 -0.42 -9.11 -21.77
N VAL A 302 -1.14 -8.98 -22.87
CA VAL A 302 -1.58 -10.11 -23.73
C VAL A 302 -0.44 -11.08 -24.10
N GLY A 303 0.74 -10.54 -24.42
CA GLY A 303 1.92 -11.37 -24.72
C GLY A 303 2.36 -12.28 -23.58
N TYR A 304 2.28 -11.80 -22.33
CA TYR A 304 2.60 -12.60 -21.15
C TYR A 304 1.47 -13.59 -20.79
N GLN A 305 0.21 -13.22 -21.03
CA GLN A 305 -0.92 -14.13 -20.85
C GLN A 305 -0.78 -15.35 -21.78
N LEU A 306 -0.38 -15.14 -23.05
CA LEU A 306 -0.10 -16.20 -23.99
C LEU A 306 1.07 -17.08 -23.54
N ILE A 307 2.19 -16.49 -23.09
CA ILE A 307 3.34 -17.24 -22.58
C ILE A 307 2.91 -18.10 -21.39
N ARG A 308 2.14 -17.56 -20.46
CA ARG A 308 1.66 -18.27 -19.28
C ARG A 308 0.70 -19.41 -19.62
N SER A 309 -0.06 -19.32 -20.72
CA SER A 309 -0.95 -20.40 -21.17
C SER A 309 -0.20 -21.67 -21.58
N VAL A 310 1.12 -21.55 -21.87
CA VAL A 310 1.99 -22.69 -22.12
C VAL A 310 2.37 -23.35 -20.80
N SER A 311 1.79 -24.51 -20.49
CA SER A 311 1.92 -25.20 -19.20
C SER A 311 3.33 -25.75 -18.90
N SER A 312 4.27 -25.74 -19.85
CA SER A 312 5.61 -26.32 -19.70
C SER A 312 6.69 -25.25 -19.74
N VAL A 313 7.27 -24.96 -18.56
CA VAL A 313 8.45 -24.07 -18.44
C VAL A 313 9.61 -24.60 -19.29
N GLN A 314 9.78 -25.92 -19.39
CA GLN A 314 10.83 -26.51 -20.20
C GLN A 314 10.65 -26.15 -21.69
N LYS A 315 9.41 -26.27 -22.25
CA LYS A 315 9.13 -25.84 -23.62
C LYS A 315 9.41 -24.37 -23.86
N LEU A 316 9.02 -23.51 -22.91
CA LEU A 316 9.32 -22.07 -22.98
C LEU A 316 10.83 -21.82 -23.00
N THR A 317 11.58 -22.50 -22.13
CA THR A 317 13.06 -22.41 -22.09
C THR A 317 13.67 -22.85 -23.42
N GLU A 318 13.24 -23.98 -23.97
CA GLU A 318 13.71 -24.47 -25.26
C GLU A 318 13.40 -23.48 -26.40
N MET A 319 12.19 -22.92 -26.46
CA MET A 319 11.82 -21.90 -27.45
C MET A 319 12.69 -20.65 -27.36
N SER A 320 12.86 -20.09 -26.16
CA SER A 320 13.67 -18.90 -25.94
C SER A 320 15.14 -19.18 -26.28
N SER A 321 15.72 -20.28 -25.77
CA SER A 321 17.12 -20.63 -25.98
C SER A 321 17.43 -20.90 -27.44
N ARG A 322 16.49 -21.49 -28.24
CA ARG A 322 16.66 -21.72 -29.68
C ARG A 322 16.86 -20.43 -30.46
N ILE A 323 16.22 -19.32 -30.02
CA ILE A 323 16.32 -18.03 -30.71
C ILE A 323 17.49 -17.22 -30.16
N LEU A 324 17.63 -17.12 -28.82
CA LEU A 324 18.65 -16.29 -28.17
C LEU A 324 20.05 -16.91 -28.23
N ARG A 325 20.15 -18.24 -28.34
CA ARG A 325 21.41 -18.96 -28.60
C ARG A 325 22.58 -18.50 -27.72
N ASP A 326 23.66 -18.11 -28.35
CA ASP A 326 24.93 -17.73 -27.71
C ASP A 326 24.82 -16.44 -26.87
N LEU A 327 23.76 -15.63 -27.08
CA LEU A 327 23.51 -14.46 -26.22
C LEU A 327 23.22 -14.83 -24.77
N LEU A 328 22.79 -16.07 -24.51
CA LEU A 328 22.54 -16.54 -23.15
C LEU A 328 23.81 -16.96 -22.40
N PHE A 329 24.96 -17.06 -23.07
CA PHE A 329 26.21 -17.34 -22.37
C PHE A 329 26.64 -16.16 -21.51
N PRO A 330 27.20 -16.40 -20.30
CA PRO A 330 27.63 -15.35 -19.37
C PRO A 330 28.57 -14.30 -19.99
N VAL A 331 29.43 -14.70 -20.93
CA VAL A 331 30.35 -13.80 -21.66
C VAL A 331 29.62 -12.76 -22.52
N ASN A 332 28.36 -12.98 -22.86
CA ASN A 332 27.58 -12.12 -23.73
C ASN A 332 26.49 -11.31 -22.98
N VAL A 333 26.55 -11.29 -21.67
CA VAL A 333 25.56 -10.59 -20.80
C VAL A 333 25.39 -9.13 -21.20
N GLU A 334 26.48 -8.44 -21.57
CA GLU A 334 26.38 -7.05 -22.04
C GLU A 334 25.60 -6.90 -23.37
N LEU A 335 25.74 -7.87 -24.26
CA LEU A 335 25.01 -7.88 -25.52
C LEU A 335 23.52 -8.18 -25.32
N LEU A 336 23.22 -9.14 -24.42
CA LEU A 336 21.84 -9.43 -24.02
C LEU A 336 21.18 -8.19 -23.39
N ASN A 337 21.88 -7.52 -22.47
CA ASN A 337 21.39 -6.28 -21.89
C ASN A 337 21.19 -5.18 -22.95
N THR A 338 22.15 -5.05 -23.89
CA THR A 338 22.00 -4.10 -25.01
C THR A 338 20.76 -4.38 -25.84
N LEU A 339 20.46 -5.66 -26.13
CA LEU A 339 19.26 -6.06 -26.86
C LEU A 339 18.00 -5.72 -26.08
N MET A 340 17.95 -6.02 -24.77
CA MET A 340 16.80 -5.72 -23.92
C MET A 340 16.51 -4.20 -23.86
N VAL A 341 17.56 -3.38 -23.70
CA VAL A 341 17.42 -1.91 -23.73
C VAL A 341 16.99 -1.42 -25.10
N TYR A 342 17.53 -1.97 -26.19
CA TYR A 342 17.13 -1.62 -27.55
C TYR A 342 15.65 -1.87 -27.82
N LEU A 343 15.17 -3.04 -27.42
CA LEU A 343 13.73 -3.37 -27.52
C LEU A 343 12.88 -2.47 -26.62
N SER A 344 13.34 -2.09 -25.42
CA SER A 344 12.63 -1.19 -24.52
C SER A 344 12.59 0.28 -24.99
N CYS A 345 13.43 0.64 -25.95
CA CYS A 345 13.47 1.94 -26.62
C CYS A 345 12.82 1.90 -28.02
N ASP A 346 11.84 1.00 -28.21
CA ASP A 346 11.11 0.82 -29.50
C ASP A 346 12.05 0.67 -30.70
N CYS A 347 13.14 -0.06 -30.53
CA CYS A 347 14.19 -0.27 -31.51
C CYS A 347 14.87 1.03 -32.00
N SER A 348 14.82 2.11 -31.22
CA SER A 348 15.49 3.36 -31.51
C SER A 348 16.95 3.30 -31.11
N ALA A 349 17.88 3.21 -32.08
CA ALA A 349 19.30 3.23 -31.80
C ALA A 349 19.76 4.51 -31.08
N LYS A 350 19.15 5.66 -31.40
CA LYS A 350 19.47 6.93 -30.73
C LYS A 350 19.13 6.91 -29.25
N GLN A 351 17.89 6.56 -28.91
CA GLN A 351 17.44 6.49 -27.52
C GLN A 351 18.19 5.42 -26.71
N THR A 352 18.51 4.28 -27.36
CA THR A 352 19.30 3.22 -26.75
C THR A 352 20.71 3.70 -26.41
N ALA A 353 21.38 4.40 -27.32
CA ALA A 353 22.71 4.95 -27.09
C ALA A 353 22.72 5.95 -25.93
N GLU A 354 21.73 6.86 -25.90
CA GLU A 354 21.54 7.82 -24.81
C GLU A 354 21.30 7.12 -23.47
N LYS A 355 20.38 6.16 -23.43
CA LYS A 355 20.01 5.42 -22.20
C LYS A 355 21.16 4.55 -21.65
N MET A 356 22.01 4.02 -22.52
CA MET A 356 23.16 3.20 -22.14
C MET A 356 24.47 4.01 -22.01
N PHE A 357 24.44 5.32 -22.22
CA PHE A 357 25.63 6.18 -22.24
C PHE A 357 26.71 5.68 -23.22
N LEU A 358 26.30 5.19 -24.39
CA LEU A 358 27.18 4.67 -25.43
C LEU A 358 27.30 5.62 -26.62
N HIS A 359 28.50 5.62 -27.24
CA HIS A 359 28.62 6.28 -28.55
C HIS A 359 27.83 5.47 -29.61
N SER A 360 27.22 6.15 -30.57
CA SER A 360 26.41 5.54 -31.64
C SER A 360 27.14 4.40 -32.38
N ASN A 361 28.43 4.60 -32.68
CA ASN A 361 29.23 3.57 -33.37
C ASN A 361 29.38 2.29 -32.53
N THR A 362 29.56 2.42 -31.23
CA THR A 362 29.66 1.30 -30.30
C THR A 362 28.35 0.52 -30.24
N LEU A 363 27.23 1.24 -30.18
CA LEU A 363 25.90 0.60 -30.20
C LEU A 363 25.67 -0.16 -31.52
N HIS A 364 25.95 0.48 -32.67
CA HIS A 364 25.78 -0.17 -33.97
C HIS A 364 26.70 -1.42 -34.10
N TYR A 365 27.91 -1.38 -33.59
CA TYR A 365 28.78 -2.56 -33.50
C TYR A 365 28.13 -3.66 -32.67
N ARG A 366 27.62 -3.34 -31.47
CA ARG A 366 26.94 -4.31 -30.61
C ARG A 366 25.69 -4.91 -31.28
N LEU A 367 24.87 -4.10 -31.92
CA LEU A 367 23.66 -4.58 -32.62
C LEU A 367 24.01 -5.54 -33.77
N ARG A 368 25.02 -5.23 -34.61
CA ARG A 368 25.50 -6.15 -35.65
C ARG A 368 26.00 -7.49 -35.06
N LYS A 369 26.70 -7.42 -33.93
CA LYS A 369 27.18 -8.63 -33.23
C LYS A 369 26.01 -9.45 -32.67
N ILE A 370 24.97 -8.79 -32.13
CA ILE A 370 23.72 -9.43 -31.70
C ILE A 370 23.04 -10.12 -32.88
N GLU A 371 22.83 -9.43 -34.01
CA GLU A 371 22.24 -10.00 -35.22
C GLU A 371 22.99 -11.24 -35.72
N SER A 372 24.34 -11.21 -35.63
CA SER A 372 25.16 -12.35 -36.01
C SER A 372 24.98 -13.56 -35.09
N PHE A 373 24.81 -13.37 -33.77
CA PHE A 373 24.54 -14.46 -32.84
C PHE A 373 23.12 -15.00 -32.95
N LEU A 374 22.14 -14.15 -33.18
CA LEU A 374 20.74 -14.53 -33.33
C LEU A 374 20.47 -15.20 -34.69
N HIS A 375 21.29 -14.94 -35.72
CA HIS A 375 21.01 -15.21 -37.12
C HIS A 375 19.65 -14.63 -37.55
N ARG A 376 19.38 -13.40 -37.10
CA ARG A 376 18.15 -12.64 -37.37
C ARG A 376 18.49 -11.20 -37.67
N ASP A 377 17.68 -10.58 -38.54
CA ASP A 377 17.80 -9.16 -38.90
C ASP A 377 16.77 -8.35 -38.10
N LEU A 378 17.25 -7.57 -37.16
CA LEU A 378 16.39 -6.77 -36.25
C LEU A 378 15.59 -5.67 -36.99
N LYS A 379 15.83 -5.49 -38.31
CA LYS A 379 15.04 -4.56 -39.15
C LYS A 379 13.86 -5.25 -39.84
N LYS A 380 13.85 -6.57 -39.85
CA LYS A 380 12.73 -7.36 -40.44
C LYS A 380 11.70 -7.62 -39.33
N SER A 381 10.45 -7.29 -39.62
CA SER A 381 9.36 -7.40 -38.63
C SER A 381 9.18 -8.84 -38.13
N GLU A 382 9.31 -9.85 -38.97
CA GLU A 382 9.17 -11.25 -38.61
C GLU A 382 10.29 -11.71 -37.65
N ASP A 383 11.55 -11.42 -38.02
CA ASP A 383 12.72 -11.72 -37.17
C ASP A 383 12.67 -10.96 -35.84
N LEU A 384 12.29 -9.68 -35.89
CA LEU A 384 12.12 -8.85 -34.71
C LEU A 384 11.04 -9.39 -33.79
N PHE A 385 9.90 -9.82 -34.34
CA PHE A 385 8.81 -10.42 -33.53
C PHE A 385 9.28 -11.68 -32.81
N GLU A 386 10.00 -12.59 -33.48
CA GLU A 386 10.54 -13.80 -32.87
C GLU A 386 11.53 -13.45 -31.72
N VAL A 387 12.41 -12.48 -31.93
CA VAL A 387 13.37 -12.03 -30.93
C VAL A 387 12.67 -11.37 -29.74
N MET A 388 11.67 -10.53 -29.98
CA MET A 388 10.88 -9.91 -28.91
C MET A 388 10.13 -10.97 -28.10
N LEU A 389 9.55 -11.98 -28.75
CA LEU A 389 8.88 -13.09 -28.07
C LEU A 389 9.87 -13.89 -27.22
N ALA A 390 11.04 -14.21 -27.77
CA ALA A 390 12.07 -14.95 -27.05
C ALA A 390 12.58 -14.20 -25.81
N ILE A 391 12.78 -12.88 -25.90
CA ILE A 391 13.14 -12.03 -24.76
C ILE A 391 12.01 -11.96 -23.72
N LYS A 392 10.75 -11.84 -24.15
CA LYS A 392 9.60 -11.88 -23.22
C LYS A 392 9.52 -13.22 -22.48
N ILE A 393 9.72 -14.33 -23.16
CA ILE A 393 9.77 -15.67 -22.56
C ILE A 393 10.94 -15.76 -21.57
N TYR A 394 12.13 -15.32 -21.97
CA TYR A 394 13.31 -15.32 -21.11
C TYR A 394 13.06 -14.50 -19.82
N THR A 395 12.54 -13.29 -19.95
CA THR A 395 12.21 -12.43 -18.80
C THR A 395 11.14 -13.07 -17.91
N TYR A 396 10.13 -13.68 -18.49
CA TYR A 396 9.10 -14.40 -17.74
C TYR A 396 9.69 -15.52 -16.89
N ILE A 397 10.57 -16.36 -17.47
CA ILE A 397 11.22 -17.47 -16.76
C ILE A 397 12.09 -16.95 -15.61
N GLN A 398 12.87 -15.89 -15.82
CA GLN A 398 13.73 -15.30 -14.79
C GLN A 398 12.92 -14.71 -13.61
N ASN A 399 11.69 -14.24 -13.84
CA ASN A 399 10.85 -13.65 -12.80
C ASN A 399 9.98 -14.68 -12.06
N ILE A 400 9.90 -15.94 -12.55
CA ILE A 400 9.14 -17.02 -11.89
C ILE A 400 10.06 -17.88 -11.01
N GLN A 401 11.36 -17.96 -11.35
CA GLN A 401 12.37 -18.64 -10.53
C GLN A 401 12.81 -17.81 -9.35
#